data_3ea4af2f5e159f9670911713a23a0114
#
_entry.id   3ea4af2f5e159f9670911713a23a0114
#
_cell.length_a   1.000
_cell.length_b   1.000
_cell.length_c   1.000
_cell.angle_alpha   90.00
_cell.angle_beta   90.00
_cell.angle_gamma   90.00
#
_symmetry.space_group_name_H-M   'P 1'
#
loop_
_entity.id
_entity.type
_entity.pdbx_description
1 polymer ?
#
loop_
_entity_poly.entity_id
_entity_poly.type
_entity_poly.pdbx_seq_one_letter_code
_entity_poly.pdbx_strand_id
1 'polypeptide(L)'
;MIAVLGGSFSILHRGHRALIQRAFEVGDSVILGLTTDEYVRKHKIYRVSSYAKREQALKKFMDSFNKPYVIKPLENREGGLTSSPDMDILVVSQETAGNIGGINKIRQQNGLKPLEINVVPLVLAEDLFPISSTRINRKEIRKNGNRILPVKISISTGNDLKVEAARSSFRRVMKNFTVEKFSEYTLETEQPFGVDTDRFATSRAMAGLRDNDYSVGVESGIYYNRYNNIYYDVHVAAIIDRQSRLTMGYSSGFEIPPDLIGIIKRGSSEGDAFSKVYGTANHEMKNGIIGKVSGDMLKRQDLVSEAIRNAIIPRVAPAYYHEGWVSHYNP
;
A
#
# COMPACT_ATOMS: atom_id res chain seq x y z
N MET A 1 19.66 -28.61 -5.30
CA MET A 1 19.93 -27.22 -4.81
C MET A 1 19.45 -27.05 -3.38
N ILE A 2 20.25 -26.38 -2.55
CA ILE A 2 19.94 -26.11 -1.14
C ILE A 2 19.42 -24.68 -1.00
N ALA A 3 18.15 -24.55 -0.62
CA ALA A 3 17.54 -23.26 -0.32
C ALA A 3 17.74 -22.91 1.17
N VAL A 4 18.07 -21.65 1.45
CA VAL A 4 18.30 -21.17 2.81
C VAL A 4 17.40 -19.97 3.12
N LEU A 5 16.86 -19.94 4.33
CA LEU A 5 16.09 -18.82 4.86
C LEU A 5 16.35 -18.68 6.36
N GLY A 6 16.10 -17.52 6.94
CA GLY A 6 16.31 -17.30 8.36
C GLY A 6 15.30 -16.34 8.96
N GLY A 7 15.07 -16.48 10.27
CA GLY A 7 14.17 -15.57 10.97
C GLY A 7 13.92 -15.96 12.43
N SER A 8 13.17 -15.11 13.13
CA SER A 8 12.77 -15.39 14.51
C SER A 8 11.55 -16.31 14.61
N PHE A 9 10.69 -16.33 13.62
CA PHE A 9 9.46 -17.12 13.57
C PHE A 9 8.69 -17.13 14.90
N SER A 10 8.68 -15.97 15.56
CA SER A 10 8.13 -15.81 16.92
C SER A 10 6.65 -16.17 17.00
N ILE A 11 5.91 -15.89 15.96
CA ILE A 11 4.54 -16.34 15.71
C ILE A 11 4.47 -16.76 14.25
N LEU A 12 4.25 -18.06 13.99
CA LEU A 12 4.13 -18.57 12.63
C LEU A 12 2.84 -18.07 11.98
N HIS A 13 2.96 -17.11 11.05
CA HIS A 13 1.86 -16.48 10.33
C HIS A 13 1.98 -16.72 8.80
N ARG A 14 0.98 -16.27 8.03
CA ARG A 14 0.91 -16.49 6.57
C ARG A 14 2.17 -16.02 5.83
N GLY A 15 2.77 -14.89 6.20
CA GLY A 15 4.02 -14.41 5.60
C GLY A 15 5.20 -15.36 5.80
N HIS A 16 5.36 -15.90 7.03
CA HIS A 16 6.37 -16.91 7.29
C HIS A 16 6.11 -18.21 6.52
N ARG A 17 4.85 -18.63 6.42
CA ARG A 17 4.46 -19.83 5.66
C ARG A 17 4.79 -19.68 4.18
N ALA A 18 4.49 -18.52 3.57
CA ALA A 18 4.83 -18.23 2.18
C ALA A 18 6.35 -18.28 1.93
N LEU A 19 7.14 -17.73 2.86
CA LEU A 19 8.60 -17.77 2.78
C LEU A 19 9.15 -19.22 2.83
N ILE A 20 8.65 -20.02 3.78
CA ILE A 20 9.05 -21.44 3.91
C ILE A 20 8.59 -22.25 2.70
N GLN A 21 7.34 -22.08 2.27
CA GLN A 21 6.81 -22.76 1.07
C GLN A 21 7.68 -22.46 -0.14
N ARG A 22 8.05 -21.20 -0.38
CA ARG A 22 8.90 -20.83 -1.50
C ARG A 22 10.28 -21.49 -1.43
N ALA A 23 10.85 -21.62 -0.23
CA ALA A 23 12.12 -22.33 -0.08
C ALA A 23 12.01 -23.80 -0.51
N PHE A 24 10.92 -24.49 -0.19
CA PHE A 24 10.67 -25.85 -0.63
C PHE A 24 10.32 -25.97 -2.12
N GLU A 25 9.77 -24.92 -2.74
CA GLU A 25 9.50 -24.89 -4.17
C GLU A 25 10.79 -24.79 -4.99
N VAL A 26 11.75 -23.97 -4.56
CA VAL A 26 12.99 -23.68 -5.31
C VAL A 26 14.15 -24.58 -4.93
N GLY A 27 14.14 -25.20 -3.73
CA GLY A 27 15.18 -26.08 -3.24
C GLY A 27 14.77 -27.56 -3.24
N ASP A 28 15.75 -28.45 -3.44
CA ASP A 28 15.60 -29.88 -3.21
C ASP A 28 15.66 -30.22 -1.71
N SER A 29 16.38 -29.38 -0.95
CA SER A 29 16.43 -29.38 0.50
C SER A 29 16.46 -27.96 1.06
N VAL A 30 16.09 -27.80 2.35
CA VAL A 30 15.95 -26.49 3.00
C VAL A 30 16.77 -26.40 4.27
N ILE A 31 17.57 -25.34 4.42
CA ILE A 31 18.20 -24.96 5.67
C ILE A 31 17.46 -23.75 6.25
N LEU A 32 16.84 -23.91 7.41
CA LEU A 32 16.17 -22.84 8.11
C LEU A 32 16.97 -22.37 9.32
N GLY A 33 17.45 -21.12 9.29
CA GLY A 33 18.07 -20.49 10.45
C GLY A 33 17.01 -19.96 11.42
N LEU A 34 16.93 -20.52 12.62
CA LEU A 34 16.02 -20.07 13.67
C LEU A 34 16.80 -19.29 14.73
N THR A 35 16.48 -18.01 14.93
CA THR A 35 17.19 -17.19 15.93
C THR A 35 17.12 -17.79 17.33
N THR A 36 18.26 -17.78 18.06
CA THR A 36 18.36 -18.25 19.44
C THR A 36 17.52 -17.40 20.39
N ASP A 37 17.24 -17.89 21.59
CA ASP A 37 16.50 -17.14 22.59
C ASP A 37 17.27 -15.91 23.07
N GLU A 38 18.61 -15.99 23.09
CA GLU A 38 19.48 -14.85 23.42
C GLU A 38 19.38 -13.76 22.37
N TYR A 39 19.48 -14.12 21.09
CA TYR A 39 19.33 -13.18 19.98
C TYR A 39 17.97 -12.48 20.03
N VAL A 40 16.90 -13.25 20.25
CA VAL A 40 15.53 -12.72 20.33
C VAL A 40 15.36 -11.73 21.48
N ARG A 41 15.90 -12.05 22.68
CA ARG A 41 15.85 -11.16 23.84
C ARG A 41 16.52 -9.81 23.59
N LYS A 42 17.60 -9.79 22.83
CA LYS A 42 18.32 -8.55 22.48
C LYS A 42 17.60 -7.69 21.45
N HIS A 43 16.77 -8.29 20.57
CA HIS A 43 16.23 -7.60 19.39
C HIS A 43 14.71 -7.47 19.35
N LYS A 44 13.98 -8.07 20.31
CA LYS A 44 12.52 -7.98 20.37
C LYS A 44 12.07 -7.34 21.67
N ILE A 45 11.18 -6.37 21.56
CA ILE A 45 10.61 -5.63 22.69
C ILE A 45 9.45 -6.36 23.37
N TYR A 46 9.06 -7.53 22.87
CA TYR A 46 7.97 -8.35 23.40
C TYR A 46 8.43 -9.77 23.67
N ARG A 47 7.72 -10.46 24.57
CA ARG A 47 8.04 -11.84 24.96
C ARG A 47 7.79 -12.78 23.77
N VAL A 48 8.81 -13.55 23.41
CA VAL A 48 8.77 -14.58 22.37
C VAL A 48 8.82 -15.96 23.03
N SER A 49 8.17 -16.93 22.44
CA SER A 49 8.25 -18.35 22.88
C SER A 49 9.68 -18.87 22.77
N SER A 50 10.05 -19.83 23.63
CA SER A 50 11.37 -20.44 23.63
C SER A 50 11.72 -21.04 22.26
N TYR A 51 13.02 -21.17 22.00
CA TYR A 51 13.55 -21.80 20.78
C TYR A 51 12.86 -23.14 20.50
N ALA A 52 12.78 -24.04 21.49
CA ALA A 52 12.17 -25.36 21.36
C ALA A 52 10.69 -25.30 20.91
N LYS A 53 9.91 -24.38 21.47
CA LYS A 53 8.49 -24.19 21.04
C LYS A 53 8.37 -23.66 19.61
N ARG A 54 9.26 -22.76 19.21
CA ARG A 54 9.28 -22.21 17.86
C ARG A 54 9.73 -23.26 16.84
N GLU A 55 10.76 -24.03 17.19
CA GLU A 55 11.26 -25.15 16.40
C GLU A 55 10.17 -26.21 16.19
N GLN A 56 9.47 -26.62 17.26
CA GLN A 56 8.37 -27.58 17.16
C GLN A 56 7.25 -27.11 16.22
N ALA A 57 6.89 -25.83 16.30
CA ALA A 57 5.87 -25.25 15.40
C ALA A 57 6.33 -25.23 13.94
N LEU A 58 7.63 -24.99 13.68
CA LEU A 58 8.23 -25.03 12.36
C LEU A 58 8.28 -26.46 11.83
N LYS A 59 8.77 -27.42 12.60
CA LYS A 59 8.80 -28.86 12.22
C LYS A 59 7.42 -29.33 11.79
N LYS A 60 6.40 -29.10 12.61
CA LYS A 60 5.01 -29.46 12.29
C LYS A 60 4.53 -28.91 10.95
N PHE A 61 4.99 -27.72 10.54
CA PHE A 61 4.64 -27.13 9.25
C PHE A 61 5.53 -27.67 8.12
N MET A 62 6.84 -27.80 8.36
CA MET A 62 7.81 -28.20 7.35
C MET A 62 7.69 -29.67 6.97
N ASP A 63 7.29 -30.55 7.89
CA ASP A 63 7.07 -31.98 7.65
C ASP A 63 6.03 -32.23 6.52
N SER A 64 5.10 -31.31 6.31
CA SER A 64 4.08 -31.43 5.24
C SER A 64 4.63 -31.34 3.81
N PHE A 65 5.89 -30.91 3.63
CA PHE A 65 6.48 -30.75 2.28
C PHE A 65 7.16 -32.02 1.75
N ASN A 66 7.36 -33.03 2.59
CA ASN A 66 8.01 -34.30 2.19
C ASN A 66 9.38 -34.14 1.49
N LYS A 67 10.13 -33.08 1.85
CA LYS A 67 11.49 -32.82 1.38
C LYS A 67 12.45 -32.68 2.56
N PRO A 68 13.74 -33.03 2.39
CA PRO A 68 14.74 -32.88 3.46
C PRO A 68 14.87 -31.44 3.92
N TYR A 69 15.00 -31.25 5.22
CA TYR A 69 15.31 -29.96 5.80
C TYR A 69 16.11 -30.07 7.11
N VAL A 70 16.79 -28.99 7.46
CA VAL A 70 17.50 -28.82 8.73
C VAL A 70 17.18 -27.49 9.34
N ILE A 71 16.87 -27.45 10.64
CA ILE A 71 16.75 -26.22 11.41
C ILE A 71 18.05 -26.00 12.17
N LYS A 72 18.72 -24.85 11.93
CA LYS A 72 19.97 -24.50 12.61
C LYS A 72 19.77 -23.27 13.51
N PRO A 73 20.43 -23.22 14.69
CA PRO A 73 20.40 -22.03 15.53
C PRO A 73 21.07 -20.84 14.80
N LEU A 74 20.46 -19.67 14.91
CA LEU A 74 20.92 -18.43 14.32
C LEU A 74 21.28 -17.45 15.43
N GLU A 75 22.57 -17.21 15.63
CA GLU A 75 23.10 -16.37 16.70
C GLU A 75 23.36 -14.94 16.25
N ASN A 76 23.48 -14.73 14.94
CA ASN A 76 23.70 -13.45 14.33
C ASN A 76 22.87 -13.32 13.03
N ARG A 77 22.91 -12.14 12.40
CA ARG A 77 22.11 -11.84 11.21
C ARG A 77 22.58 -12.59 9.96
N GLU A 78 23.83 -12.94 9.87
CA GLU A 78 24.46 -13.54 8.70
C GLU A 78 24.29 -15.07 8.67
N GLY A 79 24.25 -15.72 9.84
CA GLY A 79 23.88 -17.13 10.00
C GLY A 79 24.67 -18.12 9.16
N GLY A 80 25.94 -17.85 8.89
CA GLY A 80 26.77 -18.70 8.03
C GLY A 80 26.60 -18.47 6.54
N LEU A 81 25.75 -17.52 6.12
CA LEU A 81 25.54 -17.20 4.69
C LEU A 81 26.84 -16.81 3.98
N THR A 82 27.78 -16.18 4.68
CA THR A 82 29.06 -15.70 4.14
C THR A 82 30.20 -16.72 4.21
N SER A 83 30.01 -17.85 4.93
CA SER A 83 31.07 -18.81 5.23
C SER A 83 30.76 -20.25 4.79
N SER A 84 29.49 -20.63 4.61
CA SER A 84 29.10 -21.98 4.23
C SER A 84 29.08 -22.18 2.72
N PRO A 85 29.77 -23.18 2.17
CA PRO A 85 29.75 -23.50 0.74
C PRO A 85 28.44 -24.15 0.28
N ASP A 86 27.76 -24.87 1.17
CA ASP A 86 26.61 -25.73 0.87
C ASP A 86 25.28 -24.95 0.84
N MET A 87 25.24 -23.84 0.12
CA MET A 87 24.03 -23.01 -0.02
C MET A 87 23.96 -22.47 -1.44
N ASP A 88 22.82 -22.67 -2.10
CA ASP A 88 22.63 -22.26 -3.50
C ASP A 88 21.70 -21.05 -3.60
N ILE A 89 20.56 -21.08 -2.87
CA ILE A 89 19.48 -20.09 -3.02
C ILE A 89 19.17 -19.47 -1.66
N LEU A 90 19.20 -18.13 -1.57
CA LEU A 90 18.75 -17.40 -0.39
C LEU A 90 17.31 -16.89 -0.61
N VAL A 91 16.37 -17.43 0.16
CA VAL A 91 14.96 -17.03 0.10
C VAL A 91 14.67 -15.99 1.18
N VAL A 92 14.23 -14.81 0.76
CA VAL A 92 14.01 -13.66 1.62
C VAL A 92 12.67 -12.98 1.34
N SER A 93 12.12 -12.30 2.34
CA SER A 93 11.00 -11.39 2.08
C SER A 93 11.49 -10.11 1.39
N GLN A 94 10.58 -9.45 0.69
CA GLN A 94 10.82 -8.15 0.07
C GLN A 94 11.39 -7.11 1.06
N GLU A 95 10.92 -7.10 2.32
CA GLU A 95 11.43 -6.22 3.39
C GLU A 95 12.91 -6.52 3.71
N THR A 96 13.30 -7.80 3.66
CA THR A 96 14.68 -8.21 3.99
C THR A 96 15.62 -8.04 2.79
N ALA A 97 15.11 -8.11 1.57
CA ALA A 97 15.90 -8.06 0.34
C ALA A 97 16.79 -6.82 0.24
N GLY A 98 16.30 -5.65 0.67
CA GLY A 98 17.09 -4.41 0.71
C GLY A 98 18.33 -4.45 1.61
N ASN A 99 18.39 -5.42 2.54
CA ASN A 99 19.46 -5.51 3.55
C ASN A 99 20.53 -6.59 3.26
N ILE A 100 20.44 -7.30 2.12
CA ILE A 100 21.33 -8.43 1.79
C ILE A 100 22.36 -8.13 0.70
N GLY A 101 22.40 -6.89 0.17
CA GLY A 101 23.23 -6.51 -0.98
C GLY A 101 24.75 -6.77 -0.82
N GLY A 102 25.25 -6.92 0.42
CA GLY A 102 26.67 -7.22 0.69
C GLY A 102 27.02 -8.72 0.77
N ILE A 103 26.04 -9.61 0.93
CA ILE A 103 26.30 -11.03 1.20
C ILE A 103 27.10 -11.70 0.08
N ASN A 104 26.67 -11.56 -1.17
CA ASN A 104 27.36 -12.16 -2.31
C ASN A 104 28.76 -11.57 -2.55
N LYS A 105 28.97 -10.28 -2.25
CA LYS A 105 30.30 -9.66 -2.30
C LYS A 105 31.26 -10.33 -1.29
N ILE A 106 30.79 -10.53 -0.04
CA ILE A 106 31.58 -11.20 0.99
C ILE A 106 31.84 -12.67 0.62
N ARG A 107 30.83 -13.38 0.09
CA ARG A 107 31.00 -14.75 -0.39
C ARG A 107 32.11 -14.87 -1.44
N GLN A 108 32.09 -13.98 -2.43
CA GLN A 108 33.14 -13.93 -3.46
C GLN A 108 34.53 -13.69 -2.88
N GLN A 109 34.64 -12.77 -1.91
CA GLN A 109 35.91 -12.52 -1.20
C GLN A 109 36.39 -13.75 -0.44
N ASN A 110 35.48 -14.57 0.06
CA ASN A 110 35.76 -15.82 0.76
C ASN A 110 35.92 -17.04 -0.20
N GLY A 111 35.98 -16.81 -1.52
CA GLY A 111 36.11 -17.88 -2.51
C GLY A 111 34.86 -18.74 -2.68
N LEU A 112 33.70 -18.28 -2.23
CA LEU A 112 32.43 -19.00 -2.30
C LEU A 112 31.59 -18.57 -3.49
N LYS A 113 30.81 -19.50 -4.03
CA LYS A 113 29.83 -19.24 -5.09
C LYS A 113 28.76 -18.23 -4.56
N PRO A 114 28.36 -17.21 -5.35
CA PRO A 114 27.27 -16.34 -4.98
C PRO A 114 25.95 -17.10 -4.86
N LEU A 115 25.10 -16.68 -3.93
CA LEU A 115 23.76 -17.21 -3.75
C LEU A 115 22.82 -16.60 -4.81
N GLU A 116 21.94 -17.40 -5.35
CA GLU A 116 20.76 -16.92 -6.05
C GLU A 116 19.79 -16.29 -5.03
N ILE A 117 19.33 -15.09 -5.30
CA ILE A 117 18.41 -14.39 -4.39
C ILE A 117 16.97 -14.58 -4.88
N ASN A 118 16.16 -15.26 -4.09
CA ASN A 118 14.74 -15.46 -4.36
C ASN A 118 13.90 -14.61 -3.42
N VAL A 119 13.25 -13.59 -3.96
CA VAL A 119 12.46 -12.63 -3.17
C VAL A 119 11.00 -13.03 -3.14
N VAL A 120 10.44 -13.22 -1.94
CA VAL A 120 9.04 -13.54 -1.73
C VAL A 120 8.25 -12.23 -1.50
N PRO A 121 7.19 -11.99 -2.25
CA PRO A 121 6.33 -10.82 -2.06
C PRO A 121 5.75 -10.75 -0.63
N LEU A 122 5.47 -9.53 -0.17
CA LEU A 122 4.85 -9.31 1.13
C LEU A 122 3.43 -9.88 1.16
N VAL A 123 3.13 -10.66 2.16
CA VAL A 123 1.77 -11.12 2.44
C VAL A 123 1.06 -10.05 3.27
N LEU A 124 0.00 -9.47 2.69
CA LEU A 124 -0.75 -8.40 3.33
C LEU A 124 -1.79 -8.94 4.33
N ALA A 125 -1.98 -8.18 5.39
CA ALA A 125 -3.13 -8.29 6.29
C ALA A 125 -4.36 -7.62 5.66
N GLU A 126 -5.52 -7.72 6.32
CA GLU A 126 -6.78 -7.13 5.87
C GLU A 126 -6.71 -5.61 5.62
N ASP A 127 -5.85 -4.94 6.34
CA ASP A 127 -5.63 -3.50 6.24
C ASP A 127 -4.56 -3.08 5.22
N LEU A 128 -4.18 -3.95 4.30
CA LEU A 128 -3.17 -3.74 3.25
C LEU A 128 -1.75 -3.42 3.76
N PHE A 129 -1.50 -3.56 5.07
CA PHE A 129 -0.15 -3.55 5.62
C PHE A 129 0.41 -4.97 5.71
N PRO A 130 1.74 -5.16 5.67
CA PRO A 130 2.33 -6.47 5.83
C PRO A 130 1.91 -7.16 7.13
N ILE A 131 1.61 -8.45 7.04
CA ILE A 131 1.41 -9.26 8.24
C ILE A 131 2.74 -9.48 8.95
N SER A 132 2.80 -9.27 10.27
CA SER A 132 4.01 -9.49 11.06
C SER A 132 3.72 -9.99 12.47
N SER A 133 4.69 -10.70 13.05
CA SER A 133 4.60 -11.15 14.43
C SER A 133 4.46 -9.99 15.42
N THR A 134 5.07 -8.84 15.14
CA THR A 134 4.98 -7.64 15.98
C THR A 134 3.54 -7.13 16.02
N ARG A 135 2.87 -7.01 14.88
CA ARG A 135 1.48 -6.57 14.79
C ARG A 135 0.51 -7.55 15.47
N ILE A 136 0.75 -8.86 15.32
CA ILE A 136 -0.05 -9.88 15.99
C ILE A 136 0.12 -9.76 17.51
N ASN A 137 1.34 -9.56 17.98
CA ASN A 137 1.63 -9.43 19.40
C ASN A 137 1.05 -8.16 20.02
N ARG A 138 1.05 -7.06 19.27
CA ARG A 138 0.37 -5.81 19.65
C ARG A 138 -1.16 -5.89 19.56
N LYS A 139 -1.72 -7.03 19.17
CA LYS A 139 -3.16 -7.24 18.98
C LYS A 139 -3.78 -6.27 17.94
N GLU A 140 -3.01 -5.84 16.96
CA GLU A 140 -3.52 -5.07 15.82
C GLU A 140 -4.28 -5.99 14.85
N ILE A 141 -3.71 -7.18 14.63
CA ILE A 141 -4.24 -8.20 13.73
C ILE A 141 -4.22 -9.59 14.38
N ARG A 142 -5.05 -10.49 13.90
CA ARG A 142 -5.02 -11.91 14.22
C ARG A 142 -3.97 -12.65 13.40
N LYS A 143 -3.66 -13.91 13.74
CA LYS A 143 -2.68 -14.74 13.00
C LYS A 143 -3.04 -14.97 11.52
N ASN A 144 -4.32 -14.89 11.18
CA ASN A 144 -4.80 -14.98 9.80
C ASN A 144 -4.73 -13.66 9.03
N GLY A 145 -4.29 -12.57 9.68
CA GLY A 145 -4.18 -11.24 9.09
C GLY A 145 -5.41 -10.34 9.24
N ASN A 146 -6.51 -10.84 9.81
CA ASN A 146 -7.70 -10.02 10.00
C ASN A 146 -7.48 -8.99 11.10
N ARG A 147 -8.01 -7.77 10.91
CA ARG A 147 -7.98 -6.71 11.93
C ARG A 147 -8.81 -7.11 13.16
N ILE A 148 -8.33 -6.72 14.34
CA ILE A 148 -9.06 -6.89 15.60
C ILE A 148 -10.07 -5.75 15.77
N LEU A 149 -9.63 -4.52 15.51
CA LEU A 149 -10.49 -3.33 15.43
C LEU A 149 -10.67 -2.91 13.96
N PRO A 150 -11.77 -2.23 13.62
CA PRO A 150 -11.97 -1.71 12.27
C PRO A 150 -10.81 -0.82 11.82
N VAL A 151 -10.48 -0.87 10.54
CA VAL A 151 -9.55 0.08 9.91
C VAL A 151 -10.23 1.45 9.88
N LYS A 152 -9.57 2.45 10.43
CA LYS A 152 -10.08 3.83 10.44
C LYS A 152 -9.62 4.55 9.19
N ILE A 153 -10.55 5.02 8.40
CA ILE A 153 -10.30 5.79 7.18
C ILE A 153 -10.98 7.15 7.34
N SER A 154 -10.23 8.23 7.20
CA SER A 154 -10.80 9.56 7.07
C SER A 154 -10.89 9.98 5.61
N ILE A 155 -11.84 10.84 5.28
CA ILE A 155 -11.87 11.55 4.00
C ILE A 155 -12.11 13.03 4.24
N SER A 156 -11.18 13.87 3.73
CA SER A 156 -11.21 15.32 3.93
C SER A 156 -12.20 15.98 2.97
N THR A 157 -13.47 15.98 3.36
CA THR A 157 -14.56 16.54 2.57
C THR A 157 -15.80 16.82 3.42
N GLY A 158 -16.57 17.84 3.05
CA GLY A 158 -17.95 18.02 3.52
C GLY A 158 -19.00 17.29 2.66
N ASN A 159 -18.61 16.69 1.54
CA ASN A 159 -19.53 16.13 0.54
C ASN A 159 -19.75 14.62 0.77
N ASP A 160 -21.03 14.23 1.03
CA ASP A 160 -21.43 12.84 1.26
C ASP A 160 -21.17 11.92 0.07
N LEU A 161 -21.23 12.42 -1.15
CA LEU A 161 -20.94 11.67 -2.36
C LEU A 161 -19.48 11.19 -2.37
N LYS A 162 -18.52 12.06 -1.97
CA LYS A 162 -17.11 11.67 -1.86
C LYS A 162 -16.92 10.62 -0.74
N VAL A 163 -17.67 10.71 0.36
CA VAL A 163 -17.63 9.71 1.45
C VAL A 163 -18.11 8.35 0.96
N GLU A 164 -19.24 8.31 0.24
CA GLU A 164 -19.76 7.04 -0.29
C GLU A 164 -18.85 6.45 -1.37
N ALA A 165 -18.24 7.29 -2.21
CA ALA A 165 -17.23 6.87 -3.17
C ALA A 165 -16.01 6.22 -2.49
N ALA A 166 -15.54 6.79 -1.38
CA ALA A 166 -14.47 6.19 -0.58
C ALA A 166 -14.93 4.85 0.02
N ARG A 167 -16.10 4.83 0.68
CA ARG A 167 -16.65 3.61 1.29
C ARG A 167 -16.80 2.48 0.27
N SER A 168 -17.38 2.74 -0.89
CA SER A 168 -17.58 1.74 -1.95
C SER A 168 -16.25 1.25 -2.53
N SER A 169 -15.25 2.12 -2.64
CA SER A 169 -13.92 1.78 -3.14
C SER A 169 -13.16 0.88 -2.17
N PHE A 170 -13.09 1.24 -0.88
CA PHE A 170 -12.40 0.43 0.14
C PHE A 170 -13.10 -0.90 0.42
N ARG A 171 -14.44 -0.98 0.30
CA ARG A 171 -15.20 -2.24 0.44
C ARG A 171 -14.75 -3.34 -0.52
N ARG A 172 -14.13 -3.00 -1.64
CA ARG A 172 -13.57 -3.97 -2.60
C ARG A 172 -12.33 -4.69 -2.09
N VAL A 173 -11.62 -4.10 -1.14
CA VAL A 173 -10.31 -4.59 -0.66
C VAL A 173 -10.26 -4.85 0.84
N MET A 174 -11.19 -4.30 1.62
CA MET A 174 -11.29 -4.43 3.07
C MET A 174 -12.72 -4.78 3.48
N LYS A 175 -12.87 -5.56 4.58
CA LYS A 175 -14.18 -5.94 5.12
C LYS A 175 -14.52 -5.20 6.40
N ASN A 176 -13.53 -5.02 7.28
CA ASN A 176 -13.71 -4.43 8.61
C ASN A 176 -13.08 -3.03 8.67
N PHE A 177 -13.84 -2.01 8.29
CA PHE A 177 -13.39 -0.61 8.28
C PHE A 177 -14.52 0.37 8.53
N THR A 178 -14.14 1.60 8.95
CA THR A 178 -15.02 2.77 9.04
C THR A 178 -14.51 3.87 8.11
N VAL A 179 -15.43 4.69 7.59
CA VAL A 179 -15.08 5.92 6.84
C VAL A 179 -15.72 7.09 7.54
N GLU A 180 -14.92 8.06 7.97
CA GLU A 180 -15.35 9.25 8.70
C GLU A 180 -15.01 10.52 7.90
N LYS A 181 -15.91 11.50 7.96
CA LYS A 181 -15.69 12.82 7.37
C LYS A 181 -14.70 13.64 8.20
N PHE A 182 -13.85 14.38 7.50
CA PHE A 182 -13.03 15.43 8.06
C PHE A 182 -13.22 16.70 7.23
N SER A 183 -13.82 17.74 7.78
CA SER A 183 -14.24 18.94 7.01
C SER A 183 -13.46 20.21 7.33
N GLU A 184 -12.42 20.14 8.19
CA GLU A 184 -11.66 21.32 8.64
C GLU A 184 -10.61 21.83 7.63
N TYR A 185 -10.62 21.34 6.40
CA TYR A 185 -9.67 21.75 5.37
C TYR A 185 -10.30 22.75 4.39
N THR A 186 -9.71 23.93 4.27
CA THR A 186 -10.12 24.98 3.32
C THR A 186 -9.13 25.07 2.17
N LEU A 187 -9.63 25.17 0.95
CA LEU A 187 -8.81 25.38 -0.25
C LEU A 187 -8.43 26.86 -0.43
N GLU A 188 -7.27 27.09 -1.03
CA GLU A 188 -6.80 28.42 -1.44
C GLU A 188 -7.49 28.92 -2.72
N THR A 189 -7.96 27.99 -3.58
CA THR A 189 -8.68 28.29 -4.82
C THR A 189 -9.90 27.39 -4.99
N GLU A 190 -10.93 27.88 -5.68
CA GLU A 190 -12.15 27.10 -5.93
C GLU A 190 -11.97 26.05 -7.03
N GLN A 191 -11.07 26.30 -8.00
CA GLN A 191 -10.85 25.41 -9.14
C GLN A 191 -9.35 25.30 -9.46
N PRO A 192 -8.70 24.18 -9.13
CA PRO A 192 -7.29 23.97 -9.44
C PRO A 192 -7.05 23.58 -10.91
N PHE A 193 -5.82 23.85 -11.39
CA PHE A 193 -5.34 23.47 -12.71
C PHE A 193 -4.09 22.59 -12.62
N GLY A 194 -4.06 21.53 -13.41
CA GLY A 194 -2.89 20.65 -13.54
C GLY A 194 -2.37 20.17 -12.18
N VAL A 195 -1.09 20.36 -11.93
CA VAL A 195 -0.38 19.88 -10.73
C VAL A 195 -0.92 20.45 -9.40
N ASP A 196 -1.61 21.59 -9.41
CA ASP A 196 -2.25 22.10 -8.20
C ASP A 196 -3.38 21.17 -7.71
N THR A 197 -4.04 20.44 -8.61
CA THR A 197 -5.03 19.43 -8.24
C THR A 197 -4.39 18.32 -7.41
N ASP A 198 -3.21 17.85 -7.83
CA ASP A 198 -2.41 16.84 -7.11
C ASP A 198 -2.00 17.36 -5.74
N ARG A 199 -1.51 18.59 -5.67
CA ARG A 199 -1.11 19.25 -4.43
C ARG A 199 -2.28 19.36 -3.46
N PHE A 200 -3.45 19.79 -3.91
CA PHE A 200 -4.62 19.95 -3.04
C PHE A 200 -5.20 18.60 -2.59
N ALA A 201 -5.28 17.60 -3.47
CA ALA A 201 -5.68 16.25 -3.07
C ALA A 201 -4.73 15.70 -1.99
N THR A 202 -3.42 15.89 -2.16
CA THR A 202 -2.40 15.46 -1.18
C THR A 202 -2.55 16.21 0.14
N SER A 203 -2.68 17.54 0.12
CA SER A 203 -2.84 18.35 1.34
C SER A 203 -4.10 17.98 2.12
N ARG A 204 -5.22 17.69 1.41
CA ARG A 204 -6.45 17.15 2.04
C ARG A 204 -6.20 15.81 2.72
N ALA A 205 -5.51 14.88 2.05
CA ALA A 205 -5.19 13.59 2.62
C ALA A 205 -4.33 13.74 3.87
N MET A 206 -3.31 14.60 3.84
CA MET A 206 -2.42 14.86 4.98
C MET A 206 -3.18 15.46 6.17
N ALA A 207 -4.05 16.43 5.95
CA ALA A 207 -4.83 17.08 7.01
C ALA A 207 -5.74 16.10 7.75
N GLY A 208 -6.31 15.11 7.07
CA GLY A 208 -7.24 14.14 7.64
C GLY A 208 -6.58 12.92 8.30
N LEU A 209 -5.26 12.73 8.19
CA LEU A 209 -4.62 11.49 8.66
C LEU A 209 -4.76 11.31 10.18
N ARG A 210 -4.34 12.29 10.99
CA ARG A 210 -4.45 12.27 12.47
C ARG A 210 -4.27 10.84 13.04
N ASP A 211 -5.23 10.34 13.83
CA ASP A 211 -5.22 9.00 14.46
C ASP A 211 -5.87 7.92 13.57
N ASN A 212 -5.94 8.13 12.26
CA ASN A 212 -6.52 7.20 11.31
C ASN A 212 -5.44 6.26 10.73
N ASP A 213 -5.86 5.06 10.30
CA ASP A 213 -4.97 4.14 9.56
C ASP A 213 -4.70 4.68 8.15
N TYR A 214 -5.72 5.34 7.54
CA TYR A 214 -5.66 5.96 6.22
C TYR A 214 -6.39 7.30 6.20
N SER A 215 -5.94 8.18 5.33
CA SER A 215 -6.68 9.39 4.98
C SER A 215 -6.72 9.57 3.47
N VAL A 216 -7.88 10.03 3.00
CA VAL A 216 -8.18 10.24 1.58
C VAL A 216 -8.44 11.71 1.33
N GLY A 217 -7.73 12.28 0.37
CA GLY A 217 -8.03 13.58 -0.22
C GLY A 217 -8.48 13.40 -1.66
N VAL A 218 -9.55 14.05 -2.07
CA VAL A 218 -10.03 14.02 -3.46
C VAL A 218 -10.30 15.43 -3.95
N GLU A 219 -9.73 15.75 -5.09
CA GLU A 219 -9.94 17.02 -5.77
C GLU A 219 -10.26 16.82 -7.24
N SER A 220 -11.04 17.73 -7.82
CA SER A 220 -11.32 17.83 -9.24
C SER A 220 -10.51 18.99 -9.80
N GLY A 221 -9.86 18.81 -10.92
CA GLY A 221 -9.06 19.85 -11.53
C GLY A 221 -8.98 19.77 -13.04
N ILE A 222 -8.58 20.87 -13.63
CA ILE A 222 -8.58 21.07 -15.06
C ILE A 222 -7.19 20.81 -15.63
N TYR A 223 -7.11 19.86 -16.54
CA TYR A 223 -5.88 19.49 -17.22
C TYR A 223 -5.93 19.89 -18.69
N TYR A 224 -4.88 20.60 -19.14
CA TYR A 224 -4.76 21.02 -20.53
C TYR A 224 -3.95 20.00 -21.34
N ASN A 225 -4.55 19.47 -22.37
CA ASN A 225 -3.86 18.61 -23.33
C ASN A 225 -3.30 19.47 -24.48
N ARG A 226 -1.97 19.59 -24.52
CA ARG A 226 -1.24 20.39 -25.51
C ARG A 226 -1.35 19.86 -26.94
N TYR A 227 -1.67 18.58 -27.11
CA TYR A 227 -1.75 17.95 -28.43
C TYR A 227 -2.99 18.38 -29.21
N ASN A 228 -4.14 18.44 -28.52
CA ASN A 228 -5.42 18.78 -29.15
C ASN A 228 -5.98 20.15 -28.70
N ASN A 229 -5.28 20.88 -27.83
CA ASN A 229 -5.69 22.15 -27.24
C ASN A 229 -7.02 22.10 -26.48
N ILE A 230 -7.34 20.95 -25.88
CA ILE A 230 -8.57 20.70 -25.14
C ILE A 230 -8.29 20.67 -23.63
N TYR A 231 -9.25 21.13 -22.84
CA TYR A 231 -9.26 21.07 -21.39
C TYR A 231 -10.14 19.91 -20.91
N TYR A 232 -9.63 19.15 -19.96
CA TYR A 232 -10.32 18.00 -19.37
C TYR A 232 -10.49 18.21 -17.86
N ASP A 233 -11.68 17.91 -17.32
CA ASP A 233 -11.82 17.69 -15.87
C ASP A 233 -11.35 16.29 -15.54
N VAL A 234 -10.46 16.19 -14.53
CA VAL A 234 -9.93 14.93 -14.01
C VAL A 234 -9.99 14.98 -12.49
N HIS A 235 -10.56 13.94 -11.89
CA HIS A 235 -10.52 13.79 -10.44
C HIS A 235 -9.24 13.10 -10.00
N VAL A 236 -8.59 13.66 -8.99
CA VAL A 236 -7.37 13.13 -8.39
C VAL A 236 -7.68 12.70 -6.96
N ALA A 237 -7.31 11.48 -6.61
CA ALA A 237 -7.34 10.99 -5.24
C ALA A 237 -5.92 10.77 -4.73
N ALA A 238 -5.64 11.27 -3.54
CA ALA A 238 -4.44 10.99 -2.76
C ALA A 238 -4.83 10.16 -1.54
N ILE A 239 -4.09 9.09 -1.26
CA ILE A 239 -4.27 8.26 -0.06
C ILE A 239 -2.95 8.25 0.69
N ILE A 240 -2.96 8.74 1.93
CA ILE A 240 -1.83 8.66 2.85
C ILE A 240 -2.18 7.68 3.98
N ASP A 241 -1.18 6.94 4.47
CA ASP A 241 -1.37 6.04 5.60
C ASP A 241 -0.54 6.44 6.82
N ARG A 242 -0.78 5.76 7.95
CA ARG A 242 -0.08 6.00 9.23
C ARG A 242 1.45 5.80 9.19
N GLN A 243 2.01 5.29 8.08
CA GLN A 243 3.45 5.20 7.82
C GLN A 243 3.93 6.31 6.87
N SER A 244 3.09 7.34 6.62
CA SER A 244 3.35 8.44 5.71
C SER A 244 3.57 8.03 4.25
N ARG A 245 3.05 6.86 3.84
CA ARG A 245 3.11 6.45 2.44
C ARG A 245 1.97 7.09 1.68
N LEU A 246 2.33 7.81 0.62
CA LEU A 246 1.38 8.45 -0.29
C LEU A 246 1.22 7.61 -1.55
N THR A 247 -0.02 7.41 -1.99
CA THR A 247 -0.36 6.89 -3.31
C THR A 247 -1.39 7.77 -3.96
N MET A 248 -1.31 7.92 -5.28
CA MET A 248 -2.22 8.76 -6.04
C MET A 248 -2.92 7.96 -7.12
N GLY A 249 -4.11 8.42 -7.51
CA GLY A 249 -4.88 7.85 -8.59
C GLY A 249 -5.70 8.92 -9.27
N TYR A 250 -5.89 8.74 -10.57
CA TYR A 250 -6.61 9.66 -11.43
C TYR A 250 -7.85 8.96 -11.98
N SER A 251 -8.93 9.72 -12.19
CA SER A 251 -10.07 9.23 -12.96
C SER A 251 -9.78 9.33 -14.47
N SER A 252 -10.65 8.73 -15.27
CA SER A 252 -10.84 9.16 -16.64
C SER A 252 -11.23 10.63 -16.66
N GLY A 253 -10.76 11.37 -17.67
CA GLY A 253 -11.13 12.76 -17.89
C GLY A 253 -12.30 12.88 -18.86
N PHE A 254 -13.06 13.96 -18.77
CA PHE A 254 -14.01 14.36 -19.81
C PHE A 254 -13.71 15.77 -20.30
N GLU A 255 -14.00 16.03 -21.56
CA GLU A 255 -13.79 17.34 -22.18
C GLU A 255 -14.72 18.38 -21.56
N ILE A 256 -14.15 19.51 -21.14
CA ILE A 256 -14.91 20.64 -20.62
C ILE A 256 -15.46 21.45 -21.80
N PRO A 257 -16.76 21.79 -21.79
CA PRO A 257 -17.33 22.65 -22.84
C PRO A 257 -16.49 23.93 -23.01
N PRO A 258 -16.06 24.28 -24.26
CA PRO A 258 -15.12 25.39 -24.52
C PRO A 258 -15.57 26.72 -23.94
N ASP A 259 -16.88 26.98 -23.94
CA ASP A 259 -17.48 28.24 -23.47
C ASP A 259 -17.25 28.50 -21.98
N LEU A 260 -16.97 27.45 -21.19
CA LEU A 260 -16.73 27.56 -19.77
C LEU A 260 -15.31 28.01 -19.45
N ILE A 261 -14.32 27.64 -20.28
CA ILE A 261 -12.88 27.78 -19.99
C ILE A 261 -12.49 29.22 -19.67
N GLY A 262 -13.01 30.17 -20.46
CA GLY A 262 -12.74 31.61 -20.23
C GLY A 262 -13.24 32.11 -18.88
N ILE A 263 -14.36 31.58 -18.40
CA ILE A 263 -14.97 31.96 -17.11
C ILE A 263 -14.20 31.33 -15.95
N ILE A 264 -13.87 30.05 -16.09
CA ILE A 264 -13.13 29.31 -15.08
C ILE A 264 -11.72 29.91 -14.87
N LYS A 265 -11.03 30.26 -15.94
CA LYS A 265 -9.71 30.93 -15.86
C LYS A 265 -9.74 32.29 -15.14
N ARG A 266 -10.90 32.91 -15.04
CA ARG A 266 -11.12 34.16 -14.27
C ARG A 266 -11.47 33.88 -12.80
N GLY A 267 -11.40 32.65 -12.33
CA GLY A 267 -11.54 32.28 -10.92
C GLY A 267 -12.91 31.70 -10.53
N SER A 268 -13.81 31.45 -11.49
CA SER A 268 -15.09 30.79 -11.17
C SER A 268 -14.89 29.29 -11.03
N SER A 269 -15.67 28.65 -10.18
CA SER A 269 -15.77 27.19 -10.16
C SER A 269 -16.40 26.69 -11.48
N GLU A 270 -16.15 25.43 -11.81
CA GLU A 270 -16.71 24.76 -12.98
C GLU A 270 -18.26 24.76 -12.95
N GLY A 271 -18.84 24.49 -11.77
CA GLY A 271 -20.29 24.51 -11.57
C GLY A 271 -20.89 25.91 -11.77
N ASP A 272 -20.24 26.95 -11.24
CA ASP A 272 -20.74 28.35 -11.42
C ASP A 272 -20.58 28.81 -12.86
N ALA A 273 -19.50 28.44 -13.52
CA ALA A 273 -19.32 28.72 -14.94
C ALA A 273 -20.43 28.08 -15.80
N PHE A 274 -20.76 26.80 -15.51
CA PHE A 274 -21.83 26.09 -16.18
C PHE A 274 -23.20 26.74 -15.96
N SER A 275 -23.50 27.07 -14.69
CA SER A 275 -24.73 27.78 -14.32
C SER A 275 -24.87 29.10 -15.08
N LYS A 276 -23.79 29.87 -15.19
CA LYS A 276 -23.77 31.18 -15.86
C LYS A 276 -23.99 31.07 -17.38
N VAL A 277 -23.43 30.06 -18.02
CA VAL A 277 -23.50 29.89 -19.49
C VAL A 277 -24.81 29.23 -19.91
N TYR A 278 -25.24 28.19 -19.20
CA TYR A 278 -26.36 27.33 -19.61
C TYR A 278 -27.64 27.51 -18.78
N GLY A 279 -27.63 28.44 -17.81
CA GLY A 279 -28.80 28.74 -16.98
C GLY A 279 -29.26 27.65 -16.04
N THR A 280 -28.39 26.62 -15.79
CA THR A 280 -28.72 25.49 -14.93
C THR A 280 -28.24 25.78 -13.48
N ALA A 281 -29.15 25.76 -12.52
CA ALA A 281 -28.80 26.05 -11.14
C ALA A 281 -27.89 24.93 -10.53
N ASN A 282 -26.95 25.31 -9.66
CA ASN A 282 -26.01 24.37 -9.02
C ASN A 282 -26.71 23.19 -8.32
N HIS A 283 -27.87 23.43 -7.68
CA HIS A 283 -28.63 22.36 -7.00
C HIS A 283 -29.23 21.31 -7.95
N GLU A 284 -29.37 21.62 -9.24
CA GLU A 284 -29.83 20.70 -10.28
C GLU A 284 -28.71 19.80 -10.80
N MET A 285 -27.44 20.14 -10.49
CA MET A 285 -26.25 19.38 -10.92
C MET A 285 -25.81 18.39 -9.87
N LYS A 286 -26.74 17.55 -9.34
CA LYS A 286 -26.46 16.56 -8.29
C LYS A 286 -25.32 15.60 -8.68
N ASN A 287 -25.20 15.25 -9.96
CA ASN A 287 -24.17 14.38 -10.51
C ASN A 287 -22.95 15.14 -11.06
N GLY A 288 -22.79 16.43 -10.71
CA GLY A 288 -21.79 17.33 -11.30
C GLY A 288 -22.12 17.75 -12.71
N ILE A 289 -21.27 18.57 -13.33
CA ILE A 289 -21.48 18.96 -14.73
C ILE A 289 -21.38 17.75 -15.67
N ILE A 290 -20.55 16.75 -15.33
CA ILE A 290 -20.46 15.50 -16.11
C ILE A 290 -21.82 14.82 -16.28
N GLY A 291 -22.65 14.79 -15.25
CA GLY A 291 -24.00 14.25 -15.35
C GLY A 291 -24.84 15.01 -16.39
N LYS A 292 -24.75 16.35 -16.41
CA LYS A 292 -25.47 17.18 -17.40
C LYS A 292 -24.97 16.99 -18.83
N VAL A 293 -23.65 17.08 -19.03
CA VAL A 293 -23.06 16.98 -20.39
C VAL A 293 -23.13 15.58 -20.98
N SER A 294 -23.22 14.55 -20.13
CA SER A 294 -23.31 13.15 -20.56
C SER A 294 -24.73 12.58 -20.58
N GLY A 295 -25.75 13.36 -20.17
CA GLY A 295 -27.10 12.84 -20.00
C GLY A 295 -27.18 11.74 -18.94
N ASP A 296 -26.45 11.91 -17.83
CA ASP A 296 -26.30 10.96 -16.71
C ASP A 296 -25.67 9.59 -17.09
N MET A 297 -25.04 9.48 -18.26
CA MET A 297 -24.26 8.30 -18.65
C MET A 297 -23.08 8.08 -17.70
N LEU A 298 -22.46 9.18 -17.23
CA LEU A 298 -21.42 9.21 -16.18
C LEU A 298 -21.84 10.17 -15.07
N LYS A 299 -21.49 9.82 -13.84
CA LYS A 299 -21.76 10.63 -12.66
C LYS A 299 -20.46 11.03 -11.97
N ARG A 300 -20.46 12.16 -11.28
CA ARG A 300 -19.32 12.60 -10.47
C ARG A 300 -18.81 11.52 -9.51
N GLN A 301 -19.74 10.75 -8.95
CA GLN A 301 -19.40 9.64 -8.05
C GLN A 301 -18.56 8.56 -8.74
N ASP A 302 -18.79 8.30 -10.03
CA ASP A 302 -18.04 7.28 -10.79
C ASP A 302 -16.58 7.70 -10.91
N LEU A 303 -16.34 8.96 -11.29
CA LEU A 303 -14.99 9.54 -11.43
C LEU A 303 -14.25 9.59 -10.08
N VAL A 304 -14.91 10.03 -9.01
CA VAL A 304 -14.34 10.03 -7.66
C VAL A 304 -13.98 8.61 -7.23
N SER A 305 -14.87 7.65 -7.45
CA SER A 305 -14.64 6.23 -7.09
C SER A 305 -13.51 5.63 -7.91
N GLU A 306 -13.39 5.99 -9.19
CA GLU A 306 -12.31 5.55 -10.08
C GLU A 306 -10.96 6.07 -9.58
N ALA A 307 -10.85 7.37 -9.31
CA ALA A 307 -9.63 7.97 -8.79
C ALA A 307 -9.18 7.30 -7.47
N ILE A 308 -10.11 7.07 -6.53
CA ILE A 308 -9.80 6.39 -5.26
C ILE A 308 -9.34 4.95 -5.51
N ARG A 309 -10.01 4.19 -6.39
CA ARG A 309 -9.61 2.83 -6.72
C ARG A 309 -8.21 2.80 -7.34
N ASN A 310 -7.91 3.71 -8.25
CA ASN A 310 -6.59 3.82 -8.86
C ASN A 310 -5.51 4.16 -7.83
N ALA A 311 -5.80 5.00 -6.82
CA ALA A 311 -4.91 5.27 -5.71
C ALA A 311 -4.71 4.05 -4.76
N ILE A 312 -5.66 3.11 -4.71
CA ILE A 312 -5.56 1.87 -3.92
C ILE A 312 -4.66 0.82 -4.61
N ILE A 313 -4.58 0.79 -5.95
CA ILE A 313 -3.86 -0.24 -6.71
C ILE A 313 -2.45 -0.50 -6.19
N PRO A 314 -1.56 0.50 -5.97
CA PRO A 314 -0.21 0.25 -5.48
C PRO A 314 -0.17 -0.40 -4.09
N ARG A 315 -1.24 -0.29 -3.32
CA ARG A 315 -1.35 -0.83 -1.96
C ARG A 315 -1.77 -2.29 -1.92
N VAL A 316 -2.57 -2.74 -2.89
CA VAL A 316 -3.01 -4.14 -2.99
C VAL A 316 -2.01 -5.02 -3.73
N ALA A 317 -1.14 -4.43 -4.53
CA ALA A 317 -0.17 -5.15 -5.34
C ALA A 317 1.27 -4.62 -5.15
N PRO A 318 1.79 -4.54 -3.89
CA PRO A 318 3.07 -3.92 -3.59
C PRO A 318 4.26 -4.57 -4.34
N ALA A 319 4.13 -5.82 -4.74
CA ALA A 319 5.18 -6.52 -5.49
C ALA A 319 5.56 -5.84 -6.82
N TYR A 320 4.65 -5.06 -7.41
CA TYR A 320 4.86 -4.36 -8.68
C TYR A 320 5.31 -2.89 -8.51
N TYR A 321 5.36 -2.39 -7.27
CA TYR A 321 5.61 -0.97 -6.96
C TYR A 321 6.78 -0.80 -5.98
N HIS A 322 7.87 -1.56 -6.17
CA HIS A 322 8.99 -1.68 -5.22
C HIS A 322 9.67 -0.35 -4.87
N GLU A 323 9.80 0.55 -5.84
CA GLU A 323 10.50 1.83 -5.64
C GLU A 323 9.59 2.93 -5.11
N GLY A 324 8.28 2.79 -5.23
CA GLY A 324 7.29 3.77 -4.77
C GLY A 324 6.93 3.69 -3.28
N TRP A 325 7.53 2.79 -2.51
CA TRP A 325 7.29 2.66 -1.07
C TRP A 325 8.20 3.55 -0.21
N VAL A 326 9.14 4.21 -0.84
CA VAL A 326 9.94 5.26 -0.20
C VAL A 326 9.15 6.57 -0.36
N SER A 327 8.92 7.27 0.73
CA SER A 327 8.27 8.57 0.73
C SER A 327 9.02 9.54 -0.17
N HIS A 328 8.55 9.74 -1.41
CA HIS A 328 9.05 10.82 -2.28
C HIS A 328 8.48 12.18 -1.91
N TYR A 329 7.75 12.26 -0.80
CA TYR A 329 7.25 13.52 -0.29
C TYR A 329 8.30 14.10 0.65
N ASN A 330 9.14 14.98 0.09
CA ASN A 330 9.86 15.99 0.85
C ASN A 330 8.96 17.23 0.84
N PRO A 331 8.43 17.69 2.01
CA PRO A 331 7.55 18.86 2.08
C PRO A 331 8.27 20.13 1.67
#